data_3ea17f120e81176e1deaf68514801c78
#
_entry.id   3ea17f120e81176e1deaf68514801c78
#
_cell.length_a   1.000
_cell.length_b   1.000
_cell.length_c   1.000
_cell.angle_alpha   90.00
_cell.angle_beta   90.00
_cell.angle_gamma   90.00
#
_symmetry.space_group_name_H-M   'P 1'
#
loop_
_entity.id
_entity.type
_entity.pdbx_description
1 polymer ?
#
loop_
_entity_poly.entity_id
_entity_poly.type
_entity_poly.pdbx_seq_one_letter_code
_entity_poly.pdbx_strand_id
1 'polypeptide(L)'
;TDGSVDNYSAGHLKQFGADQYGDDEGLLFGSQEAAQERIDAFRNSLLQDGETYDEYVNLSPQPQTSLTIIDQKTGQIKALVGGRGQKTTNRGLNRAYKGSTRNAGSTFKILAVYAPALDSAGLTLATTEVDEEYYYQHDLEHHQVHNWWGDYYKGTVTYRQAIEQSM
;
A
#
# COMPACT_ATOMS: atom_id res chain seq x y z
N THR A 1 12.07 -13.65 42.11
CA THR A 1 12.14 -12.82 40.90
C THR A 1 13.16 -11.73 41.12
N ASP A 2 14.12 -11.57 40.23
CA ASP A 2 15.22 -10.59 40.34
C ASP A 2 14.79 -9.16 39.93
N GLY A 3 13.50 -8.95 39.62
CA GLY A 3 12.95 -7.68 39.17
C GLY A 3 13.31 -7.32 37.71
N SER A 4 13.84 -8.25 36.92
CA SER A 4 14.10 -8.04 35.50
C SER A 4 12.80 -7.93 34.70
N VAL A 5 12.83 -7.17 33.61
CA VAL A 5 11.69 -6.98 32.70
C VAL A 5 12.16 -7.34 31.29
N ASP A 6 11.55 -8.39 30.73
CA ASP A 6 11.75 -8.76 29.36
C ASP A 6 10.68 -8.14 28.47
N ASN A 7 11.08 -7.66 27.29
CA ASN A 7 10.19 -7.03 26.33
C ASN A 7 10.10 -7.84 25.04
N TYR A 8 8.89 -8.17 24.65
CA TYR A 8 8.60 -8.91 23.44
C TYR A 8 7.79 -8.05 22.46
N SER A 9 7.97 -8.30 21.16
CA SER A 9 7.36 -7.55 20.08
C SER A 9 6.62 -8.47 19.11
N ALA A 10 5.90 -7.88 18.19
CA ALA A 10 5.29 -8.59 17.06
C ALA A 10 6.32 -9.40 16.24
N GLY A 11 7.58 -8.98 16.19
CA GLY A 11 8.65 -9.73 15.55
C GLY A 11 8.94 -11.06 16.23
N HIS A 12 8.93 -11.10 17.56
CA HIS A 12 9.10 -12.34 18.33
C HIS A 12 7.90 -13.28 18.16
N LEU A 13 6.67 -12.72 18.13
CA LEU A 13 5.46 -13.51 17.83
C LEU A 13 5.51 -14.13 16.42
N LYS A 14 6.02 -13.38 15.43
CA LYS A 14 6.21 -13.91 14.08
C LYS A 14 7.20 -15.06 14.07
N GLN A 15 8.36 -14.90 14.73
CA GLN A 15 9.38 -15.95 14.84
C GLN A 15 8.82 -17.20 15.54
N PHE A 16 8.09 -17.03 16.63
CA PHE A 16 7.39 -18.12 17.32
C PHE A 16 6.44 -18.86 16.37
N GLY A 17 5.69 -18.13 15.52
CA GLY A 17 4.83 -18.72 14.51
C GLY A 17 5.58 -19.59 13.51
N ALA A 18 6.70 -19.10 12.99
CA ALA A 18 7.55 -19.84 12.07
C ALA A 18 8.14 -21.10 12.74
N ASP A 19 8.67 -20.98 13.96
CA ASP A 19 9.35 -22.07 14.67
C ASP A 19 8.38 -23.17 15.13
N GLN A 20 7.18 -22.84 15.59
CA GLN A 20 6.23 -23.78 16.18
C GLN A 20 5.22 -24.34 15.18
N TYR A 21 4.86 -23.57 14.14
CA TYR A 21 3.77 -23.93 13.23
C TYR A 21 4.19 -23.97 11.76
N GLY A 22 5.45 -23.62 11.45
CA GLY A 22 5.92 -23.48 10.06
C GLY A 22 5.21 -22.36 9.29
N ASP A 23 4.79 -21.31 9.99
CA ASP A 23 3.99 -20.22 9.44
C ASP A 23 4.87 -19.13 8.85
N ASP A 24 5.07 -19.17 7.54
CA ASP A 24 5.84 -18.15 6.80
C ASP A 24 4.99 -16.92 6.41
N GLU A 25 3.65 -16.97 6.57
CA GLU A 25 2.75 -15.87 6.20
C GLU A 25 2.80 -14.68 7.17
N GLY A 26 3.51 -14.84 8.26
CA GLY A 26 3.77 -13.78 9.21
C GLY A 26 2.63 -13.62 10.23
N LEU A 27 2.08 -12.39 10.35
CA LEU A 27 1.03 -12.06 11.33
C LEU A 27 -0.33 -11.84 10.65
N LEU A 28 -0.64 -12.63 9.62
CA LEU A 28 -1.95 -12.63 8.95
C LEU A 28 -2.77 -13.83 9.43
N PHE A 29 -3.94 -13.57 9.95
CA PHE A 29 -4.84 -14.60 10.50
C PHE A 29 -6.20 -14.54 9.81
N GLY A 30 -6.84 -15.68 9.66
CA GLY A 30 -8.15 -15.80 9.04
C GLY A 30 -9.29 -15.17 9.86
N SER A 31 -9.09 -15.03 11.17
CA SER A 31 -10.05 -14.41 12.08
C SER A 31 -9.34 -13.73 13.26
N GLN A 32 -10.11 -12.95 14.03
CA GLN A 32 -9.63 -12.33 15.26
C GLN A 32 -9.35 -13.37 16.35
N GLU A 33 -10.16 -14.41 16.41
CA GLU A 33 -10.04 -15.52 17.35
C GLU A 33 -8.74 -16.29 17.09
N ALA A 34 -8.42 -16.61 15.83
CA ALA A 34 -7.17 -17.28 15.47
C ALA A 34 -5.93 -16.44 15.80
N ALA A 35 -6.04 -15.12 15.65
CA ALA A 35 -4.96 -14.20 16.07
C ALA A 35 -4.77 -14.23 17.59
N GLN A 36 -5.87 -14.19 18.35
CA GLN A 36 -5.83 -14.21 19.81
C GLN A 36 -5.26 -15.55 20.33
N GLU A 37 -5.69 -16.68 19.77
CA GLU A 37 -5.14 -18.00 20.12
C GLU A 37 -3.61 -18.06 19.92
N ARG A 38 -3.10 -17.49 18.84
CA ARG A 38 -1.65 -17.43 18.58
C ARG A 38 -0.93 -16.54 19.60
N ILE A 39 -1.50 -15.40 19.97
CA ILE A 39 -0.98 -14.49 20.97
C ILE A 39 -0.95 -15.17 22.33
N ASP A 40 -2.04 -15.84 22.71
CA ASP A 40 -2.14 -16.58 23.96
C ASP A 40 -1.14 -17.73 24.05
N ALA A 41 -0.94 -18.48 22.96
CA ALA A 41 0.05 -19.53 22.90
C ALA A 41 1.48 -18.98 23.05
N PHE A 42 1.79 -17.88 22.40
CA PHE A 42 3.08 -17.22 22.53
C PHE A 42 3.32 -16.72 23.96
N ARG A 43 2.36 -16.00 24.54
CA ARG A 43 2.43 -15.54 25.93
C ARG A 43 2.65 -16.70 26.91
N ASN A 44 1.88 -17.78 26.75
CA ASN A 44 1.98 -18.96 27.62
C ASN A 44 3.34 -19.68 27.47
N SER A 45 3.99 -19.56 26.33
CA SER A 45 5.35 -20.10 26.13
C SER A 45 6.44 -19.32 26.85
N LEU A 46 6.18 -18.09 27.22
CA LEU A 46 7.14 -17.18 27.84
C LEU A 46 7.00 -17.14 29.35
N LEU A 47 5.76 -17.20 29.88
CA LEU A 47 5.47 -17.00 31.30
C LEU A 47 5.92 -18.20 32.16
N GLN A 48 6.56 -17.89 33.25
CA GLN A 48 6.89 -18.82 34.33
C GLN A 48 6.01 -18.58 35.56
N ASP A 49 5.96 -19.56 36.46
CA ASP A 49 5.17 -19.48 37.67
C ASP A 49 5.56 -18.27 38.52
N GLY A 50 4.59 -17.43 38.84
CA GLY A 50 4.77 -16.22 39.65
C GLY A 50 5.17 -14.95 38.89
N GLU A 51 5.31 -15.03 37.58
CA GLU A 51 5.54 -13.86 36.72
C GLU A 51 4.22 -13.12 36.41
N THR A 52 4.33 -11.81 36.21
CA THR A 52 3.23 -10.94 35.76
C THR A 52 3.57 -10.32 34.43
N TYR A 53 2.58 -10.00 33.64
CA TYR A 53 2.77 -9.35 32.33
C TYR A 53 1.84 -8.17 32.15
N ASP A 54 2.25 -7.25 31.27
CA ASP A 54 1.41 -6.21 30.69
C ASP A 54 1.44 -6.38 29.17
N GLU A 55 0.27 -6.33 28.53
CA GLU A 55 0.12 -6.65 27.11
C GLU A 55 -0.65 -5.56 26.37
N TYR A 56 -0.13 -5.13 25.24
CA TYR A 56 -0.84 -4.27 24.31
C TYR A 56 -0.97 -4.94 22.94
N VAL A 57 -2.20 -5.28 22.56
CA VAL A 57 -2.52 -5.89 21.27
C VAL A 57 -3.40 -4.96 20.44
N ASN A 58 -3.02 -4.75 19.19
CA ASN A 58 -3.83 -4.03 18.21
C ASN A 58 -4.03 -4.88 16.94
N LEU A 59 -5.19 -5.48 16.81
CA LEU A 59 -5.60 -6.24 15.65
C LEU A 59 -6.25 -5.33 14.62
N SER A 60 -5.76 -5.36 13.39
CA SER A 60 -6.27 -4.51 12.30
C SER A 60 -6.88 -5.36 11.20
N PRO A 61 -8.15 -5.13 10.81
CA PRO A 61 -8.75 -5.85 9.68
C PRO A 61 -7.94 -5.63 8.39
N GLN A 62 -7.80 -6.68 7.60
CA GLN A 62 -7.18 -6.63 6.27
C GLN A 62 -8.19 -7.04 5.20
N PRO A 63 -8.06 -6.57 3.95
CA PRO A 63 -7.16 -5.52 3.50
C PRO A 63 -7.54 -4.13 4.03
N GLN A 64 -6.56 -3.24 4.12
CA GLN A 64 -6.78 -1.85 4.49
C GLN A 64 -7.04 -0.98 3.24
N THR A 65 -7.77 0.11 3.44
CA THR A 65 -8.04 1.11 2.39
C THR A 65 -8.04 2.52 3.00
N SER A 66 -7.84 3.50 2.15
CA SER A 66 -8.02 4.91 2.51
C SER A 66 -8.76 5.64 1.39
N LEU A 67 -9.45 6.71 1.75
CA LEU A 67 -10.23 7.52 0.81
C LEU A 67 -10.02 9.00 1.11
N THR A 68 -9.85 9.78 0.04
CA THR A 68 -9.87 11.23 0.10
C THR A 68 -10.86 11.76 -0.94
N ILE A 69 -11.78 12.61 -0.53
CA ILE A 69 -12.72 13.32 -1.43
C ILE A 69 -12.32 14.79 -1.46
N ILE A 70 -12.06 15.29 -2.65
CA ILE A 70 -11.66 16.67 -2.91
C ILE A 70 -12.68 17.33 -3.80
N ASP A 71 -13.11 18.56 -3.45
CA ASP A 71 -13.87 19.43 -4.32
C ASP A 71 -12.96 19.95 -5.44
N GLN A 72 -13.21 19.52 -6.66
CA GLN A 72 -12.38 19.86 -7.81
C GLN A 72 -12.36 21.36 -8.15
N LYS A 73 -13.38 22.15 -7.72
CA LYS A 73 -13.43 23.59 -7.99
C LYS A 73 -12.63 24.40 -7.01
N THR A 74 -12.57 23.96 -5.76
CA THR A 74 -11.92 24.71 -4.66
C THR A 74 -10.64 24.09 -4.17
N GLY A 75 -10.35 22.84 -4.52
CA GLY A 75 -9.23 22.04 -3.98
C GLY A 75 -9.42 21.61 -2.53
N GLN A 76 -10.59 21.89 -1.92
CA GLN A 76 -10.84 21.58 -0.52
C GLN A 76 -11.07 20.08 -0.31
N ILE A 77 -10.45 19.53 0.71
CA ILE A 77 -10.74 18.16 1.17
C ILE A 77 -12.09 18.16 1.88
N LYS A 78 -13.07 17.45 1.35
CA LYS A 78 -14.41 17.31 1.91
C LYS A 78 -14.57 16.09 2.81
N ALA A 79 -13.81 15.02 2.53
CA ALA A 79 -13.76 13.84 3.40
C ALA A 79 -12.39 13.19 3.34
N LEU A 80 -11.99 12.60 4.47
CA LEU A 80 -10.73 11.88 4.62
C LEU A 80 -10.96 10.66 5.50
N VAL A 81 -10.72 9.46 4.96
CA VAL A 81 -10.80 8.19 5.69
C VAL A 81 -9.43 7.52 5.66
N GLY A 82 -8.81 7.36 6.81
CA GLY A 82 -7.43 6.89 6.92
C GLY A 82 -7.25 5.38 7.05
N GLY A 83 -8.32 4.61 7.12
CA GLY A 83 -8.26 3.15 7.24
C GLY A 83 -9.63 2.52 7.45
N ARG A 84 -9.66 1.20 7.36
CA ARG A 84 -10.83 0.35 7.61
C ARG A 84 -10.84 -0.14 9.07
N GLY A 85 -12.02 -0.36 9.62
CA GLY A 85 -12.22 -0.86 10.97
C GLY A 85 -12.47 0.23 12.00
N GLN A 86 -12.77 -0.19 13.22
CA GLN A 86 -13.00 0.71 14.34
C GLN A 86 -11.68 1.35 14.78
N LYS A 87 -11.70 2.65 15.02
CA LYS A 87 -10.55 3.36 15.56
C LYS A 87 -10.47 3.14 17.07
N THR A 88 -9.46 2.43 17.50
CA THR A 88 -9.25 2.09 18.93
C THR A 88 -8.25 3.01 19.63
N THR A 89 -7.44 3.75 18.87
CA THR A 89 -6.39 4.63 19.42
C THR A 89 -6.49 6.05 18.86
N ASN A 90 -6.18 7.03 19.69
CA ASN A 90 -6.01 8.41 19.25
C ASN A 90 -4.69 8.55 18.47
N ARG A 91 -4.69 9.42 17.43
CA ARG A 91 -3.51 9.70 16.59
C ARG A 91 -2.93 8.44 15.91
N GLY A 92 -3.74 7.41 15.70
CA GLY A 92 -3.36 6.21 14.96
C GLY A 92 -3.01 6.52 13.50
N LEU A 93 -2.51 5.51 12.80
CA LEU A 93 -2.10 5.62 11.40
C LEU A 93 -3.24 6.10 10.50
N ASN A 94 -2.99 7.18 9.77
CA ASN A 94 -3.89 7.69 8.73
C ASN A 94 -3.25 7.48 7.35
N ARG A 95 -3.69 6.44 6.65
CA ARG A 95 -3.14 6.03 5.35
C ARG A 95 -3.48 7.01 4.21
N ALA A 96 -4.46 7.88 4.40
CA ALA A 96 -4.81 8.90 3.42
C ALA A 96 -3.91 10.14 3.48
N TYR A 97 -3.10 10.28 4.54
CA TYR A 97 -2.29 11.49 4.75
C TYR A 97 -0.81 11.16 5.00
N LYS A 98 -0.49 10.27 5.94
CA LYS A 98 0.89 10.01 6.36
C LYS A 98 1.06 8.58 6.87
N GLY A 99 2.24 8.02 6.61
CA GLY A 99 2.65 6.73 7.17
C GLY A 99 2.28 5.51 6.30
N SER A 100 1.75 5.75 5.10
CA SER A 100 1.54 4.70 4.11
C SER A 100 1.92 5.25 2.74
N THR A 101 2.95 4.68 2.15
CA THR A 101 3.35 4.96 0.78
C THR A 101 2.96 3.79 -0.11
N ARG A 102 2.35 4.09 -1.25
CA ARG A 102 2.01 3.13 -2.29
C ARG A 102 2.46 3.67 -3.64
N ASN A 103 2.82 2.78 -4.52
CA ASN A 103 3.08 3.16 -5.89
C ASN A 103 1.79 3.71 -6.51
N ALA A 104 1.87 4.91 -7.08
CA ALA A 104 0.72 5.55 -7.73
C ALA A 104 0.29 4.80 -9.00
N GLY A 105 1.20 4.00 -9.58
CA GLY A 105 0.96 3.30 -10.83
C GLY A 105 0.57 4.27 -11.94
N SER A 106 -0.26 3.82 -12.85
CA SER A 106 -0.68 4.59 -14.03
C SER A 106 -1.48 5.86 -13.73
N THR A 107 -2.01 6.03 -12.52
CA THR A 107 -2.67 7.29 -12.14
C THR A 107 -1.70 8.47 -12.16
N PHE A 108 -0.41 8.22 -11.98
CA PHE A 108 0.61 9.25 -12.03
C PHE A 108 0.86 9.79 -13.44
N LYS A 109 0.49 9.06 -14.49
CA LYS A 109 0.60 9.51 -15.89
C LYS A 109 -0.17 10.81 -16.12
N ILE A 110 -1.32 10.98 -15.48
CA ILE A 110 -2.11 12.22 -15.56
C ILE A 110 -1.31 13.41 -15.04
N LEU A 111 -0.64 13.26 -13.89
CA LEU A 111 0.11 14.35 -13.25
C LEU A 111 1.48 14.59 -13.92
N ALA A 112 2.16 13.52 -14.33
CA ALA A 112 3.53 13.63 -14.84
C ALA A 112 3.60 13.95 -16.33
N VAL A 113 2.59 13.58 -17.11
CA VAL A 113 2.62 13.70 -18.58
C VAL A 113 1.48 14.57 -19.10
N TYR A 114 0.24 14.15 -18.90
CA TYR A 114 -0.89 14.78 -19.60
C TYR A 114 -1.24 16.16 -19.04
N ALA A 115 -1.22 16.36 -17.74
CA ALA A 115 -1.53 17.66 -17.16
C ALA A 115 -0.51 18.75 -17.61
N PRO A 116 0.81 18.56 -17.48
CA PRO A 116 1.76 19.53 -17.98
C PRO A 116 1.73 19.70 -19.51
N ALA A 117 1.46 18.65 -20.27
CA ALA A 117 1.31 18.73 -21.71
C ALA A 117 0.15 19.63 -22.15
N LEU A 118 -0.99 19.50 -21.47
CA LEU A 118 -2.18 20.32 -21.74
C LEU A 118 -2.06 21.75 -21.20
N ASP A 119 -1.46 21.93 -20.02
CA ASP A 119 -1.38 23.21 -19.32
C ASP A 119 -0.26 24.11 -19.87
N SER A 120 0.93 23.56 -20.05
CA SER A 120 2.15 24.34 -20.30
C SER A 120 2.71 24.19 -21.71
N ALA A 121 2.49 23.07 -22.38
CA ALA A 121 3.00 22.82 -23.73
C ALA A 121 2.01 23.19 -24.85
N GLY A 122 0.82 23.70 -24.50
CA GLY A 122 -0.20 24.11 -25.46
C GLY A 122 -0.83 22.95 -26.25
N LEU A 123 -0.68 21.72 -25.79
CA LEU A 123 -1.26 20.56 -26.43
C LEU A 123 -2.75 20.41 -26.04
N THR A 124 -3.48 19.57 -26.74
CA THR A 124 -4.90 19.34 -26.52
C THR A 124 -5.21 17.86 -26.48
N LEU A 125 -6.42 17.49 -26.03
CA LEU A 125 -6.87 16.11 -26.08
C LEU A 125 -6.96 15.54 -27.51
N ALA A 126 -6.94 16.37 -28.54
CA ALA A 126 -6.92 16.01 -29.95
C ALA A 126 -5.49 15.87 -30.51
N THR A 127 -4.49 16.31 -29.76
CA THR A 127 -3.06 16.10 -30.15
C THR A 127 -2.80 14.61 -30.28
N THR A 128 -2.04 14.24 -31.30
CA THR A 128 -1.73 12.85 -31.61
C THR A 128 -0.29 12.52 -31.25
N GLU A 129 -0.09 11.29 -30.81
CA GLU A 129 1.21 10.63 -30.59
C GLU A 129 1.23 9.29 -31.29
N VAL A 130 2.41 8.74 -31.49
CA VAL A 130 2.57 7.42 -32.09
C VAL A 130 2.86 6.40 -31.01
N ASP A 131 1.97 5.42 -30.85
CA ASP A 131 2.20 4.24 -30.04
C ASP A 131 3.01 3.24 -30.87
N GLU A 132 4.30 3.18 -30.58
CA GLU A 132 5.28 2.36 -31.29
C GLU A 132 6.30 1.74 -30.32
N GLU A 133 7.14 0.89 -30.81
CA GLU A 133 8.22 0.28 -30.04
C GLU A 133 9.16 1.36 -29.48
N TYR A 134 9.37 1.34 -28.16
CA TYR A 134 10.20 2.31 -27.47
C TYR A 134 11.08 1.65 -26.41
N TYR A 135 12.33 2.12 -26.32
CA TYR A 135 13.32 1.66 -25.35
C TYR A 135 13.76 2.82 -24.45
N TYR A 136 14.05 2.55 -23.19
CA TYR A 136 14.59 3.56 -22.28
C TYR A 136 15.96 4.05 -22.79
N GLN A 137 16.11 5.35 -22.99
CA GLN A 137 17.28 5.94 -23.64
C GLN A 137 18.59 5.82 -22.87
N HIS A 138 18.52 5.71 -21.55
CA HIS A 138 19.70 5.65 -20.65
C HIS A 138 19.83 4.33 -19.92
N ASP A 139 19.13 3.32 -20.39
CA ASP A 139 19.20 1.98 -19.83
C ASP A 139 20.26 1.16 -20.60
N LEU A 140 21.30 0.74 -19.89
CA LEU A 140 22.38 -0.08 -20.44
C LEU A 140 21.90 -1.46 -20.93
N GLU A 141 20.78 -1.93 -20.41
CA GLU A 141 20.19 -3.22 -20.78
C GLU A 141 19.13 -3.09 -21.87
N HIS A 142 18.86 -1.87 -22.34
CA HIS A 142 17.88 -1.60 -23.41
C HIS A 142 16.50 -2.18 -23.13
N HIS A 143 15.98 -1.97 -21.89
CA HIS A 143 14.64 -2.45 -21.56
C HIS A 143 13.58 -1.78 -22.44
N GLN A 144 12.76 -2.61 -23.06
CA GLN A 144 11.62 -2.19 -23.88
C GLN A 144 10.46 -1.74 -22.97
N VAL A 145 9.78 -0.69 -23.38
CA VAL A 145 8.53 -0.27 -22.75
C VAL A 145 7.38 -1.06 -23.35
N HIS A 146 6.65 -1.78 -22.50
CA HIS A 146 5.51 -2.60 -22.93
C HIS A 146 4.18 -1.96 -22.58
N ASN A 147 3.21 -2.07 -23.46
CA ASN A 147 1.83 -1.76 -23.17
C ASN A 147 1.22 -2.83 -22.24
N TRP A 148 0.29 -2.45 -21.36
CA TRP A 148 -0.34 -3.41 -20.42
C TRP A 148 -1.18 -4.50 -21.11
N TRP A 149 -1.54 -4.30 -22.39
CA TRP A 149 -2.30 -5.26 -23.18
C TRP A 149 -1.43 -6.21 -24.02
N GLY A 150 -0.11 -6.09 -24.01
CA GLY A 150 0.83 -6.94 -24.71
C GLY A 150 1.72 -6.21 -25.73
N ASP A 151 2.32 -6.95 -26.65
CA ASP A 151 3.41 -6.51 -27.50
C ASP A 151 2.96 -5.94 -28.86
N TYR A 152 1.72 -5.54 -29.00
CA TYR A 152 1.27 -4.84 -30.19
C TYR A 152 1.05 -3.35 -29.96
N TYR A 153 1.23 -2.56 -31.00
CA TYR A 153 1.14 -1.11 -30.98
C TYR A 153 -0.05 -0.64 -31.80
N LYS A 154 -0.67 0.45 -31.39
CA LYS A 154 -1.88 1.00 -32.01
C LYS A 154 -1.59 2.04 -33.08
N GLY A 155 -0.31 2.44 -33.23
CA GLY A 155 0.08 3.50 -34.13
C GLY A 155 -0.41 4.87 -33.66
N THR A 156 -0.86 5.72 -34.55
CA THR A 156 -1.29 7.09 -34.21
C THR A 156 -2.55 7.07 -33.34
N VAL A 157 -2.45 7.62 -32.13
CA VAL A 157 -3.54 7.79 -31.16
C VAL A 157 -3.65 9.23 -30.71
N THR A 158 -4.82 9.67 -30.31
CA THR A 158 -5.01 10.97 -29.67
C THR A 158 -4.67 10.89 -28.18
N TYR A 159 -4.35 12.02 -27.55
CA TYR A 159 -4.17 12.09 -26.10
C TYR A 159 -5.39 11.61 -25.32
N ARG A 160 -6.59 11.86 -25.82
CA ARG A 160 -7.82 11.31 -25.25
C ARG A 160 -7.80 9.78 -25.22
N GLN A 161 -7.47 9.15 -26.36
CA GLN A 161 -7.40 7.69 -26.45
C GLN A 161 -6.26 7.12 -25.60
N ALA A 162 -5.12 7.81 -25.55
CA ALA A 162 -3.98 7.42 -24.73
C ALA A 162 -4.34 7.45 -23.22
N ILE A 163 -5.05 8.49 -22.75
CA ILE A 163 -5.54 8.57 -21.37
C ILE A 163 -6.54 7.46 -21.07
N GLU A 164 -7.55 7.26 -21.93
CA GLU A 164 -8.58 6.24 -21.77
C GLU A 164 -7.98 4.83 -21.67
N GLN A 165 -6.88 4.59 -22.35
CA GLN A 165 -6.24 3.28 -22.43
C GLN A 165 -4.98 3.16 -21.55
N SER A 166 -4.67 4.20 -20.78
CA SER A 166 -3.51 4.19 -19.88
C SER A 166 -2.18 3.94 -20.59
N MET A 167 -1.99 4.55 -21.75
CA MET A 167 -0.75 4.56 -22.51
C MET A 167 0.33 5.41 -21.84
#